data_c8526d47470c0304c91a463eead2ec28
#
_entry.id   c8526d47470c0304c91a463eead2ec28
#
_cell.length_a   1.000
_cell.length_b   1.000
_cell.length_c   1.000
_cell.angle_alpha   90.00
_cell.angle_beta   90.00
_cell.angle_gamma   90.00
#
_symmetry.space_group_name_H-M   'P 1'
#
loop_
_entity.id
_entity.type
_entity.pdbx_description
1 polymer ?
#
loop_
_entity_poly.entity_id
_entity_poly.type
_entity_poly.pdbx_seq_one_letter_code
_entity_poly.pdbx_strand_id
1 'polypeptide(L)'
;MTKLFTFILLVILLHCNLANAQSPSDYLPDKPGKWSYSNNITSAEAEYISYSKVIASLAEWFHLNVPMLNSPKGFDLAATTYGGWDKYYRMNDCNYGLRTELNFDFQLFFSGGGKWTIEPPHYSFDINNTETGHGTNPNYPYFDELQDDPGLEKAINEASIKMNGVFAVYDFVKQIEPGVDLYREAADAFPHHLVVYNPERPAYWIPVTVRELAEIHLQYYKLRTKTEMDRMLLAQLEKEISELSEDELTAPAFLGHDEHFVLKVNGKKEGLQLMRFNPEYWDRSLPNTSIQIMTFYYPQMDEAALAESYKNNGHPFYSQLLVNEIGWRKLAELMKMHDFGIN
;
A
#
# COMPACT_ATOMS: atom_id res chain seq x y z
N MET A 1 40.11 -11.77 -30.39
CA MET A 1 39.25 -11.56 -29.20
C MET A 1 37.83 -11.11 -29.58
N THR A 2 37.63 -10.26 -30.56
CA THR A 2 36.29 -9.71 -30.95
C THR A 2 35.28 -10.78 -31.40
N LYS A 3 35.71 -11.81 -32.17
CA LYS A 3 34.78 -12.85 -32.69
C LYS A 3 34.24 -13.78 -31.57
N LEU A 4 35.01 -14.02 -30.51
CA LEU A 4 34.57 -14.83 -29.36
C LEU A 4 33.52 -14.08 -28.51
N PHE A 5 33.71 -12.77 -28.34
CA PHE A 5 32.76 -11.91 -27.60
C PHE A 5 31.42 -11.82 -28.32
N THR A 6 31.42 -11.68 -29.66
CA THR A 6 30.20 -11.64 -30.47
C THR A 6 29.43 -12.95 -30.40
N PHE A 7 30.15 -14.09 -30.38
CA PHE A 7 29.51 -15.41 -30.27
C PHE A 7 28.89 -15.64 -28.91
N ILE A 8 29.58 -15.25 -27.82
CA ILE A 8 29.04 -15.33 -26.45
C ILE A 8 27.82 -14.43 -26.29
N LEU A 9 27.85 -13.20 -26.83
CA LEU A 9 26.70 -12.28 -26.78
C LEU A 9 25.51 -12.84 -27.57
N LEU A 10 25.75 -13.47 -28.73
CA LEU A 10 24.70 -14.09 -29.53
C LEU A 10 24.09 -15.31 -28.83
N VAL A 11 24.90 -16.10 -28.14
CA VAL A 11 24.44 -17.26 -27.35
C VAL A 11 23.63 -16.79 -26.12
N ILE A 12 24.05 -15.72 -25.44
CA ILE A 12 23.30 -15.14 -24.34
C ILE A 12 21.97 -14.54 -24.84
N LEU A 13 21.97 -13.81 -25.96
CA LEU A 13 20.73 -13.26 -26.56
C LEU A 13 19.80 -14.37 -27.06
N LEU A 14 20.32 -15.50 -27.59
CA LEU A 14 19.52 -16.66 -27.94
C LEU A 14 18.95 -17.37 -26.71
N HIS A 15 19.69 -17.45 -25.61
CA HIS A 15 19.17 -18.03 -24.36
C HIS A 15 18.18 -17.10 -23.64
N CYS A 16 18.36 -15.78 -23.73
CA CYS A 16 17.36 -14.83 -23.21
C CYS A 16 16.06 -14.81 -24.06
N ASN A 17 16.13 -15.08 -25.37
CA ASN A 17 14.93 -15.22 -26.21
C ASN A 17 14.27 -16.61 -26.14
N LEU A 18 14.95 -17.60 -25.55
CA LEU A 18 14.39 -18.92 -25.24
C LEU A 18 13.86 -19.05 -23.81
N ALA A 19 13.92 -17.98 -23.00
CA ALA A 19 13.14 -17.84 -21.79
C ALA A 19 11.68 -17.64 -22.21
N ASN A 20 11.10 -18.71 -22.72
CA ASN A 20 9.69 -19.05 -22.85
C ASN A 20 8.72 -17.85 -22.80
N ALA A 21 8.52 -17.17 -23.91
CA ALA A 21 7.23 -16.60 -24.20
C ALA A 21 6.27 -17.81 -24.36
N GLN A 22 5.70 -18.27 -23.25
CA GLN A 22 4.70 -19.34 -23.27
C GLN A 22 3.54 -18.82 -24.14
N SER A 23 3.17 -19.61 -25.16
CA SER A 23 2.09 -19.24 -26.04
C SER A 23 0.79 -19.16 -25.23
N PRO A 24 -0.05 -18.14 -25.44
CA PRO A 24 -1.41 -18.09 -24.86
C PRO A 24 -2.22 -19.38 -25.02
N SER A 25 -1.96 -20.15 -26.09
CA SER A 25 -2.61 -21.44 -26.37
C SER A 25 -2.21 -22.57 -25.42
N ASP A 26 -1.16 -22.38 -24.63
CA ASP A 26 -0.60 -23.45 -23.79
C ASP A 26 -1.15 -23.43 -22.35
N TYR A 27 -1.87 -22.38 -21.96
CA TYR A 27 -2.49 -22.30 -20.66
C TYR A 27 -3.60 -23.33 -20.47
N LEU A 28 -3.66 -23.95 -19.28
CA LEU A 28 -4.60 -25.02 -18.93
C LEU A 28 -5.64 -24.54 -17.89
N PRO A 29 -6.70 -23.81 -18.30
CA PRO A 29 -7.61 -23.12 -17.39
C PRO A 29 -8.40 -24.05 -16.47
N ASP A 30 -8.68 -25.29 -16.89
CA ASP A 30 -9.52 -26.22 -16.16
C ASP A 30 -8.74 -27.20 -15.26
N LYS A 31 -7.40 -27.15 -15.31
CA LYS A 31 -6.57 -28.04 -14.50
C LYS A 31 -6.76 -27.73 -13.02
N PRO A 32 -7.18 -28.71 -12.18
CA PRO A 32 -7.33 -28.50 -10.75
C PRO A 32 -5.99 -28.10 -10.10
N GLY A 33 -6.03 -27.08 -9.27
CA GLY A 33 -4.90 -26.58 -8.51
C GLY A 33 -4.97 -26.93 -7.03
N LYS A 34 -3.97 -26.48 -6.29
CA LYS A 34 -3.82 -26.68 -4.85
C LYS A 34 -3.65 -25.34 -4.16
N TRP A 35 -4.17 -25.25 -2.95
CA TRP A 35 -3.90 -24.20 -2.00
C TRP A 35 -2.66 -24.50 -1.17
N SER A 36 -1.88 -23.48 -0.86
CA SER A 36 -0.82 -23.53 0.14
C SER A 36 -0.69 -22.18 0.84
N TYR A 37 -0.24 -22.20 2.08
CA TYR A 37 0.05 -21.01 2.86
C TYR A 37 1.47 -21.06 3.43
N SER A 38 2.16 -19.94 3.40
CA SER A 38 3.47 -19.76 4.02
C SER A 38 3.55 -18.43 4.79
N ASN A 39 4.36 -18.43 5.84
CA ASN A 39 4.59 -17.26 6.67
C ASN A 39 6.05 -16.81 6.55
N ASN A 40 6.27 -15.60 6.04
CA ASN A 40 7.58 -14.97 5.88
C ASN A 40 7.74 -13.75 6.81
N ILE A 41 7.04 -13.75 7.95
CA ILE A 41 7.30 -12.74 8.98
C ILE A 41 8.69 -13.00 9.57
N THR A 42 9.57 -12.01 9.46
CA THR A 42 11.00 -12.16 9.80
C THR A 42 11.32 -11.88 11.27
N SER A 43 10.39 -11.28 12.04
CA SER A 43 10.60 -10.96 13.45
C SER A 43 10.45 -12.17 14.35
N ALA A 44 11.40 -12.36 15.28
CA ALA A 44 11.32 -13.40 16.33
C ALA A 44 10.59 -12.94 17.60
N GLU A 45 10.03 -11.74 17.63
CA GLU A 45 9.29 -11.21 18.77
C GLU A 45 7.99 -12.00 18.99
N ALA A 46 7.65 -12.27 20.26
CA ALA A 46 6.49 -13.11 20.62
C ALA A 46 5.15 -12.59 20.06
N GLU A 47 5.01 -11.27 19.94
CA GLU A 47 3.82 -10.66 19.37
C GLU A 47 3.66 -10.99 17.88
N TYR A 48 4.76 -11.05 17.09
CA TYR A 48 4.71 -11.46 15.68
C TYR A 48 4.39 -12.94 15.53
N ILE A 49 4.81 -13.79 16.47
CA ILE A 49 4.42 -15.21 16.47
C ILE A 49 2.91 -15.33 16.69
N SER A 50 2.34 -14.52 17.58
CA SER A 50 0.89 -14.48 17.78
C SER A 50 0.17 -13.90 16.59
N TYR A 51 0.69 -12.82 16.01
CA TYR A 51 0.12 -12.16 14.85
C TYR A 51 0.11 -13.05 13.60
N SER A 52 1.17 -13.81 13.38
CA SER A 52 1.24 -14.75 12.26
C SER A 52 0.10 -15.77 12.25
N LYS A 53 -0.40 -16.17 13.44
CA LYS A 53 -1.56 -17.05 13.55
C LYS A 53 -2.85 -16.34 13.15
N VAL A 54 -3.00 -15.07 13.53
CA VAL A 54 -4.17 -14.25 13.11
C VAL A 54 -4.19 -14.10 11.60
N ILE A 55 -3.04 -13.82 10.99
CA ILE A 55 -2.95 -13.68 9.52
C ILE A 55 -3.16 -15.03 8.82
N ALA A 56 -2.67 -16.14 9.38
CA ALA A 56 -2.97 -17.48 8.86
C ALA A 56 -4.49 -17.76 8.86
N SER A 57 -5.19 -17.36 9.92
CA SER A 57 -6.66 -17.48 10.00
C SER A 57 -7.35 -16.61 8.96
N LEU A 58 -6.86 -15.39 8.71
CA LEU A 58 -7.37 -14.54 7.63
C LEU A 58 -7.14 -15.17 6.24
N ALA A 59 -5.94 -15.69 5.98
CA ALA A 59 -5.62 -16.37 4.73
C ALA A 59 -6.55 -17.58 4.50
N GLU A 60 -6.78 -18.38 5.55
CA GLU A 60 -7.72 -19.51 5.49
C GLU A 60 -9.17 -19.04 5.30
N TRP A 61 -9.57 -17.92 5.90
CA TRP A 61 -10.89 -17.34 5.65
C TRP A 61 -11.06 -16.98 4.15
N PHE A 62 -10.07 -16.36 3.52
CA PHE A 62 -10.09 -16.09 2.08
C PHE A 62 -10.19 -17.39 1.28
N HIS A 63 -9.37 -18.38 1.62
CA HIS A 63 -9.42 -19.69 0.97
C HIS A 63 -10.82 -20.30 1.02
N LEU A 64 -11.51 -20.27 2.15
CA LEU A 64 -12.80 -20.90 2.34
C LEU A 64 -13.98 -20.09 1.78
N ASN A 65 -13.87 -18.76 1.71
CA ASN A 65 -14.98 -17.87 1.39
C ASN A 65 -14.92 -17.23 0.01
N VAL A 66 -13.78 -17.31 -0.69
CA VAL A 66 -13.64 -16.80 -2.06
C VAL A 66 -13.59 -17.98 -3.02
N PRO A 67 -14.58 -18.15 -3.90
CA PRO A 67 -14.75 -19.37 -4.71
C PRO A 67 -13.52 -19.77 -5.51
N MET A 68 -12.87 -18.83 -6.20
CA MET A 68 -11.67 -19.13 -6.98
C MET A 68 -10.48 -19.56 -6.13
N LEU A 69 -10.40 -19.14 -4.87
CA LEU A 69 -9.36 -19.55 -3.93
C LEU A 69 -9.66 -20.88 -3.27
N ASN A 70 -10.96 -21.19 -3.06
CA ASN A 70 -11.42 -22.45 -2.47
C ASN A 70 -11.19 -23.64 -3.39
N SER A 71 -11.41 -23.43 -4.69
CA SER A 71 -11.28 -24.47 -5.70
C SER A 71 -10.48 -23.96 -6.89
N PRO A 72 -9.16 -23.74 -6.72
CA PRO A 72 -8.35 -23.15 -7.77
C PRO A 72 -8.33 -24.01 -9.03
N LYS A 73 -8.48 -23.35 -10.19
CA LYS A 73 -8.43 -23.98 -11.52
C LYS A 73 -7.52 -23.17 -12.45
N GLY A 74 -6.66 -23.86 -13.16
CA GLY A 74 -5.67 -23.27 -14.04
C GLY A 74 -4.39 -22.85 -13.33
N PHE A 75 -4.35 -22.88 -12.00
CA PHE A 75 -3.20 -22.48 -11.20
C PHE A 75 -3.15 -23.22 -9.86
N ASP A 76 -1.95 -23.37 -9.30
CA ASP A 76 -1.79 -23.55 -7.85
C ASP A 76 -1.79 -22.17 -7.19
N LEU A 77 -2.41 -22.06 -6.03
CA LEU A 77 -2.47 -20.83 -5.25
C LEU A 77 -1.53 -20.92 -4.05
N ALA A 78 -0.56 -20.00 -3.99
CA ALA A 78 0.31 -19.86 -2.85
C ALA A 78 -0.01 -18.53 -2.13
N ALA A 79 -0.55 -18.60 -0.92
CA ALA A 79 -0.68 -17.43 -0.07
C ALA A 79 0.58 -17.28 0.79
N THR A 80 1.10 -16.06 0.86
CA THR A 80 2.31 -15.75 1.61
C THR A 80 2.10 -14.47 2.42
N THR A 81 2.40 -14.52 3.70
CA THR A 81 2.42 -13.34 4.56
C THR A 81 3.82 -12.75 4.62
N TYR A 82 3.93 -11.44 4.46
CA TYR A 82 5.17 -10.69 4.62
C TYR A 82 5.03 -9.67 5.74
N GLY A 83 6.06 -9.50 6.59
CA GLY A 83 6.04 -8.54 7.69
C GLY A 83 7.26 -8.67 8.62
N GLY A 84 7.26 -7.90 9.70
CA GLY A 84 8.32 -7.95 10.71
C GLY A 84 9.39 -6.86 10.57
N TRP A 85 9.17 -5.85 9.71
CA TRP A 85 10.09 -4.73 9.50
C TRP A 85 9.63 -3.40 10.13
N ASP A 86 8.79 -3.48 11.17
CA ASP A 86 8.00 -2.34 11.69
C ASP A 86 8.70 -1.46 12.73
N LYS A 87 10.00 -1.60 12.95
CA LYS A 87 10.67 -0.86 14.02
C LYS A 87 10.43 0.65 13.94
N TYR A 88 10.52 1.22 12.75
CA TYR A 88 10.29 2.65 12.52
C TYR A 88 8.81 3.02 12.42
N TYR A 89 8.00 2.12 11.86
CA TYR A 89 6.56 2.28 11.75
C TYR A 89 5.90 2.48 13.13
N ARG A 90 6.30 1.68 14.14
CA ARG A 90 5.76 1.77 15.51
C ARG A 90 6.17 3.04 16.28
N MET A 91 7.17 3.77 15.80
CA MET A 91 7.56 5.04 16.43
C MET A 91 6.60 6.17 16.11
N ASN A 92 5.67 5.98 15.17
CA ASN A 92 4.61 6.94 14.87
C ASN A 92 3.38 6.65 15.75
N ASP A 93 2.91 7.65 16.49
CA ASP A 93 1.74 7.54 17.39
C ASP A 93 0.45 7.14 16.64
N CYS A 94 0.41 7.35 15.32
CA CYS A 94 -0.69 6.93 14.47
C CYS A 94 -0.74 5.40 14.27
N ASN A 95 0.33 4.68 14.56
CA ASN A 95 0.48 3.25 14.30
C ASN A 95 0.36 2.44 15.60
N TYR A 96 -0.61 1.56 15.65
CA TYR A 96 -0.84 0.67 16.79
C TYR A 96 -0.81 -0.80 16.39
N GLY A 97 -1.57 -1.17 15.36
CA GLY A 97 -1.63 -2.54 14.85
C GLY A 97 -0.31 -2.97 14.19
N LEU A 98 0.03 -4.25 14.31
CA LEU A 98 1.16 -4.81 13.58
C LEU A 98 0.86 -4.82 12.09
N ARG A 99 1.77 -4.24 11.31
CA ARG A 99 1.66 -4.15 9.86
C ARG A 99 2.10 -5.44 9.18
N THR A 100 1.38 -5.86 8.16
CA THR A 100 1.76 -6.97 7.30
C THR A 100 1.10 -6.84 5.94
N GLU A 101 1.61 -7.62 4.98
CA GLU A 101 1.05 -7.81 3.65
C GLU A 101 0.67 -9.28 3.48
N LEU A 102 -0.49 -9.55 2.90
CA LEU A 102 -0.88 -10.88 2.45
C LEU A 102 -0.91 -10.90 0.93
N ASN A 103 -0.10 -11.80 0.36
CA ASN A 103 0.05 -11.98 -1.07
C ASN A 103 -0.52 -13.31 -1.53
N PHE A 104 -1.18 -13.32 -2.68
CA PHE A 104 -1.69 -14.49 -3.38
C PHE A 104 -0.98 -14.63 -4.73
N ASP A 105 -0.16 -15.66 -4.91
CA ASP A 105 0.52 -15.99 -6.15
C ASP A 105 -0.26 -17.04 -6.94
N PHE A 106 -0.66 -16.72 -8.16
CA PHE A 106 -1.36 -17.60 -9.08
C PHE A 106 -0.35 -18.32 -9.99
N GLN A 107 0.12 -19.48 -9.56
CA GLN A 107 1.13 -20.28 -10.26
C GLN A 107 0.50 -21.07 -11.41
N LEU A 108 0.42 -20.45 -12.58
CA LEU A 108 -0.35 -20.93 -13.74
C LEU A 108 0.19 -22.25 -14.29
N PHE A 109 -0.71 -23.11 -14.79
CA PHE A 109 -0.37 -24.35 -15.46
C PHE A 109 -0.35 -24.19 -16.98
N PHE A 110 0.64 -24.84 -17.60
CA PHE A 110 0.79 -24.86 -19.05
C PHE A 110 0.90 -26.29 -19.59
N SER A 111 0.58 -26.48 -20.87
CA SER A 111 0.78 -27.73 -21.58
C SER A 111 2.28 -28.13 -21.52
N GLY A 112 2.54 -29.45 -21.53
CA GLY A 112 3.92 -29.93 -21.35
C GLY A 112 4.38 -30.04 -19.90
N GLY A 113 3.50 -29.79 -18.92
CA GLY A 113 3.79 -29.95 -17.48
C GLY A 113 4.47 -28.76 -16.84
N GLY A 114 4.62 -27.66 -17.56
CA GLY A 114 5.16 -26.41 -17.03
C GLY A 114 4.23 -25.76 -16.02
N LYS A 115 4.84 -25.06 -15.05
CA LYS A 115 4.17 -24.21 -14.08
C LYS A 115 4.91 -22.87 -13.96
N TRP A 116 4.17 -21.75 -14.02
CA TRP A 116 4.79 -20.43 -13.85
C TRP A 116 4.95 -20.14 -12.36
N THR A 117 6.17 -20.21 -11.87
CA THR A 117 6.53 -20.04 -10.47
C THR A 117 7.50 -18.87 -10.22
N ILE A 118 8.05 -18.28 -11.29
CA ILE A 118 8.94 -17.12 -11.21
C ILE A 118 8.10 -15.89 -11.54
N GLU A 119 7.90 -15.00 -10.58
CA GLU A 119 7.06 -13.80 -10.72
C GLU A 119 5.69 -14.12 -11.37
N PRO A 120 4.90 -15.04 -10.79
CA PRO A 120 3.59 -15.37 -11.34
C PRO A 120 2.65 -14.16 -11.18
N PRO A 121 1.51 -14.12 -11.90
CA PRO A 121 0.46 -13.18 -11.56
C PRO A 121 0.17 -13.26 -10.07
N HIS A 122 0.10 -12.11 -9.42
CA HIS A 122 -0.12 -12.05 -7.98
C HIS A 122 -1.11 -10.95 -7.61
N TYR A 123 -1.59 -11.02 -6.39
CA TYR A 123 -2.41 -10.00 -5.77
C TYR A 123 -2.03 -9.85 -4.31
N SER A 124 -1.67 -8.66 -3.90
CA SER A 124 -1.38 -8.37 -2.50
C SER A 124 -2.29 -7.30 -1.94
N PHE A 125 -2.43 -7.31 -0.62
CA PHE A 125 -3.12 -6.26 0.12
C PHE A 125 -2.49 -6.07 1.50
N ASP A 126 -2.62 -4.87 2.00
CA ASP A 126 -2.04 -4.45 3.26
C ASP A 126 -2.99 -4.65 4.43
N ILE A 127 -2.44 -5.02 5.58
CA ILE A 127 -3.14 -5.21 6.84
C ILE A 127 -2.51 -4.31 7.88
N ASN A 128 -3.33 -3.51 8.58
CA ASN A 128 -2.91 -2.53 9.57
C ASN A 128 -1.86 -1.52 9.05
N ASN A 129 -1.78 -1.36 7.73
CA ASN A 129 -0.90 -0.40 7.11
C ASN A 129 -1.63 0.95 6.98
N THR A 130 -1.08 1.98 7.61
CA THR A 130 -1.65 3.32 7.61
C THR A 130 -1.05 4.24 6.55
N GLU A 131 -0.02 3.78 5.83
CA GLU A 131 0.81 4.61 4.96
C GLU A 131 0.67 4.30 3.47
N THR A 132 0.29 3.07 3.11
CA THR A 132 0.27 2.63 1.71
C THR A 132 -1.15 2.50 1.14
N GLY A 133 -1.25 2.60 -0.16
CA GLY A 133 -2.49 2.39 -0.92
C GLY A 133 -3.49 3.53 -0.83
N HIS A 134 -3.17 4.63 -0.19
CA HIS A 134 -4.12 5.68 0.15
C HIS A 134 -3.92 6.97 -0.63
N GLY A 135 -2.82 7.08 -1.35
CA GLY A 135 -2.50 8.28 -2.06
C GLY A 135 -1.01 8.40 -2.35
N THR A 136 -0.66 9.46 -3.01
CA THR A 136 0.73 9.81 -3.22
C THR A 136 1.31 10.24 -1.87
N ASN A 137 2.29 9.49 -1.36
CA ASN A 137 3.12 10.04 -0.31
C ASN A 137 3.72 11.31 -0.87
N PRO A 138 3.45 12.49 -0.31
CA PRO A 138 4.08 13.70 -0.80
C PRO A 138 5.58 13.43 -0.75
N ASN A 139 6.21 13.44 -1.93
CA ASN A 139 7.65 13.27 -2.03
C ASN A 139 8.30 14.37 -1.22
N TYR A 140 8.73 14.00 -0.01
CA TYR A 140 9.64 14.80 0.77
C TYR A 140 11.06 14.27 0.49
N PRO A 141 11.64 14.60 -0.66
CA PRO A 141 12.97 14.09 -1.05
C PRO A 141 14.05 14.55 -0.08
N TYR A 142 13.70 15.39 0.84
CA TYR A 142 14.63 16.26 1.52
C TYR A 142 15.17 15.70 2.85
N PHE A 143 14.47 14.74 3.45
CA PHE A 143 15.01 14.11 4.67
C PHE A 143 16.11 13.10 4.36
N ASP A 144 16.05 12.45 3.21
CA ASP A 144 17.10 11.53 2.75
C ASP A 144 18.45 12.26 2.56
N GLU A 145 18.44 13.50 2.09
CA GLU A 145 19.65 14.32 1.93
C GLU A 145 20.36 14.66 3.26
N LEU A 146 19.66 14.52 4.39
CA LEU A 146 20.19 14.78 5.72
C LEU A 146 20.73 13.52 6.41
N GLN A 147 20.46 12.33 5.88
CA GLN A 147 20.84 11.06 6.50
C GLN A 147 22.35 10.86 6.59
N ASP A 148 23.13 11.55 5.76
CA ASP A 148 24.58 11.49 5.77
C ASP A 148 25.24 12.34 6.89
N ASP A 149 24.44 13.00 7.74
CA ASP A 149 24.96 13.80 8.85
C ASP A 149 24.76 13.08 10.19
N PRO A 150 25.79 12.41 10.73
CA PRO A 150 25.69 11.64 11.97
C PRO A 150 25.26 12.48 13.20
N GLY A 151 25.49 13.81 13.16
CA GLY A 151 25.08 14.71 14.24
C GLY A 151 23.58 14.99 14.27
N LEU A 152 22.87 14.69 13.19
CA LEU A 152 21.44 14.96 13.02
C LEU A 152 20.59 13.69 13.04
N GLU A 153 21.18 12.50 13.08
CA GLU A 153 20.49 11.22 12.92
C GLU A 153 19.20 11.12 13.76
N LYS A 154 19.25 11.47 15.04
CA LYS A 154 18.08 11.42 15.92
C LYS A 154 17.00 12.41 15.47
N ALA A 155 17.37 13.65 15.17
CA ALA A 155 16.43 14.70 14.78
C ALA A 155 15.82 14.42 13.40
N ILE A 156 16.61 13.83 12.48
CA ILE A 156 16.18 13.40 11.16
C ILE A 156 15.13 12.28 11.31
N ASN A 157 15.42 11.28 12.13
CA ASN A 157 14.50 10.17 12.38
C ASN A 157 13.18 10.67 12.99
N GLU A 158 13.21 11.58 13.96
CA GLU A 158 12.02 12.16 14.56
C GLU A 158 11.21 12.98 13.53
N ALA A 159 11.87 13.74 12.67
CA ALA A 159 11.23 14.50 11.61
C ALA A 159 10.62 13.58 10.54
N SER A 160 11.36 12.56 10.10
CA SER A 160 10.91 11.58 9.12
C SER A 160 9.67 10.82 9.60
N ILE A 161 9.62 10.44 10.88
CA ILE A 161 8.45 9.77 11.47
C ILE A 161 7.20 10.63 11.37
N LYS A 162 7.28 11.93 11.69
CA LYS A 162 6.15 12.84 11.56
C LYS A 162 5.70 13.02 10.11
N MET A 163 6.66 13.08 9.20
CA MET A 163 6.40 13.23 7.77
C MET A 163 5.76 12.00 7.15
N ASN A 164 6.24 10.82 7.48
CA ASN A 164 5.74 9.56 6.95
C ASN A 164 4.27 9.29 7.34
N GLY A 165 3.76 9.99 8.36
CA GLY A 165 2.35 9.91 8.75
C GLY A 165 1.42 10.82 7.93
N VAL A 166 1.95 11.67 7.03
CA VAL A 166 1.17 12.58 6.19
C VAL A 166 1.16 12.10 4.75
N PHE A 167 0.01 12.02 4.12
CA PHE A 167 -0.16 11.59 2.74
C PHE A 167 -1.28 12.35 2.04
N ALA A 168 -1.20 12.45 0.72
CA ALA A 168 -2.25 13.01 -0.11
C ALA A 168 -3.29 11.93 -0.42
N VAL A 169 -4.54 12.19 -0.12
CA VAL A 169 -5.63 11.22 -0.31
C VAL A 169 -6.16 11.30 -1.74
N TYR A 170 -6.41 10.13 -2.31
CA TYR A 170 -7.18 9.98 -3.52
C TYR A 170 -8.63 10.43 -3.34
N ASP A 171 -9.28 10.72 -4.45
CA ASP A 171 -10.69 11.11 -4.42
C ASP A 171 -11.56 9.97 -3.88
N PHE A 172 -12.35 10.28 -2.86
CA PHE A 172 -13.40 9.38 -2.40
C PHE A 172 -14.45 9.22 -3.51
N VAL A 173 -14.70 7.98 -3.92
CA VAL A 173 -15.69 7.67 -4.95
C VAL A 173 -17.04 7.36 -4.32
N LYS A 174 -17.07 6.37 -3.44
CA LYS A 174 -18.29 5.92 -2.74
C LYS A 174 -17.98 4.94 -1.63
N GLN A 175 -18.90 4.75 -0.73
CA GLN A 175 -18.95 3.58 0.13
C GLN A 175 -19.62 2.43 -0.66
N ILE A 176 -18.92 1.31 -0.83
CA ILE A 176 -19.44 0.13 -1.53
C ILE A 176 -20.40 -0.62 -0.63
N GLU A 177 -19.99 -0.85 0.61
CA GLU A 177 -20.73 -1.47 1.70
C GLU A 177 -20.39 -0.74 3.01
N PRO A 178 -21.21 -0.81 4.06
CA PRO A 178 -20.82 -0.29 5.37
C PRO A 178 -19.48 -0.87 5.82
N GLY A 179 -18.48 0.00 6.00
CA GLY A 179 -17.11 -0.39 6.35
C GLY A 179 -16.22 -0.72 5.15
N VAL A 180 -16.63 -0.35 3.92
CA VAL A 180 -15.83 -0.52 2.71
C VAL A 180 -15.91 0.74 1.85
N ASP A 181 -14.86 1.52 1.84
CA ASP A 181 -14.74 2.75 1.06
C ASP A 181 -13.88 2.55 -0.18
N LEU A 182 -14.33 3.14 -1.30
CA LEU A 182 -13.61 3.14 -2.58
C LEU A 182 -13.04 4.52 -2.86
N TYR A 183 -11.76 4.54 -3.18
CA TYR A 183 -11.01 5.74 -3.59
C TYR A 183 -10.47 5.58 -5.00
N ARG A 184 -10.36 6.71 -5.72
CA ARG A 184 -9.77 6.80 -7.06
C ARG A 184 -8.45 7.56 -6.99
N GLU A 185 -7.45 7.09 -7.71
CA GLU A 185 -6.24 7.85 -7.95
C GLU A 185 -6.53 9.06 -8.85
N ALA A 186 -5.91 10.21 -8.54
CA ALA A 186 -6.18 11.48 -9.23
C ALA A 186 -5.80 11.50 -10.72
N ALA A 187 -5.04 10.52 -11.19
CA ALA A 187 -4.48 10.47 -12.54
C ALA A 187 -5.30 9.67 -13.57
N ASP A 188 -6.57 9.36 -13.32
CA ASP A 188 -7.49 8.62 -14.22
C ASP A 188 -7.05 7.23 -14.71
N ALA A 189 -5.81 6.85 -14.42
CA ALA A 189 -5.29 5.56 -14.80
C ALA A 189 -5.15 4.73 -13.55
N PHE A 190 -5.98 3.70 -13.40
CA PHE A 190 -5.71 2.67 -12.41
C PHE A 190 -4.61 3.01 -11.38
N PRO A 191 -4.80 2.72 -10.13
CA PRO A 191 -5.81 1.87 -9.54
C PRO A 191 -6.82 2.60 -8.65
N HIS A 192 -7.94 1.95 -8.43
CA HIS A 192 -8.78 2.27 -7.30
C HIS A 192 -8.25 1.54 -6.05
N HIS A 193 -8.52 2.10 -4.89
CA HIS A 193 -8.19 1.50 -3.61
C HIS A 193 -9.44 1.30 -2.78
N LEU A 194 -9.55 0.11 -2.16
CA LEU A 194 -10.58 -0.18 -1.19
C LEU A 194 -9.98 -0.16 0.21
N VAL A 195 -10.63 0.55 1.11
CA VAL A 195 -10.32 0.50 2.54
C VAL A 195 -11.43 -0.25 3.25
N VAL A 196 -11.08 -1.35 3.92
CA VAL A 196 -11.99 -2.15 4.73
C VAL A 196 -11.71 -1.85 6.20
N TYR A 197 -12.74 -1.42 6.91
CA TYR A 197 -12.60 -0.86 8.26
C TYR A 197 -13.83 -1.12 9.13
N ASN A 198 -13.73 -0.91 10.44
CA ASN A 198 -14.86 -0.94 11.35
C ASN A 198 -15.59 0.42 11.35
N PRO A 199 -16.81 0.54 10.79
CA PRO A 199 -17.53 1.81 10.69
C PRO A 199 -18.08 2.32 12.02
N GLU A 200 -17.97 1.56 13.10
CA GLU A 200 -18.37 1.97 14.47
C GLU A 200 -17.24 2.73 15.19
N ARG A 201 -16.02 2.74 14.59
CA ARG A 201 -14.88 3.49 15.09
C ARG A 201 -14.91 4.93 14.54
N PRO A 202 -14.16 5.88 15.15
CA PRO A 202 -13.91 7.19 14.56
C PRO A 202 -13.37 7.06 13.12
N ALA A 203 -13.45 8.13 12.34
CA ALA A 203 -12.87 8.15 10.99
C ALA A 203 -11.38 7.72 11.03
N TYR A 204 -11.00 6.81 10.13
CA TYR A 204 -9.62 6.31 10.07
C TYR A 204 -8.63 7.34 9.53
N TRP A 205 -9.08 8.30 8.72
CA TRP A 205 -8.28 9.42 8.27
C TRP A 205 -8.84 10.74 8.77
N ILE A 206 -7.93 11.66 9.15
CA ILE A 206 -8.27 13.02 9.53
C ILE A 206 -7.41 14.01 8.73
N PRO A 207 -7.97 15.18 8.39
CA PRO A 207 -7.22 16.21 7.69
C PRO A 207 -5.99 16.64 8.48
N VAL A 208 -4.87 16.81 7.79
CA VAL A 208 -3.72 17.55 8.30
C VAL A 208 -4.04 19.03 8.18
N THR A 209 -3.84 19.79 9.25
CA THR A 209 -4.03 21.24 9.24
C THR A 209 -2.83 21.94 8.62
N VAL A 210 -3.03 23.18 8.14
CA VAL A 210 -1.93 24.03 7.66
C VAL A 210 -0.90 24.23 8.75
N ARG A 211 -1.32 24.35 10.01
CA ARG A 211 -0.43 24.47 11.18
C ARG A 211 0.47 23.24 11.33
N GLU A 212 -0.09 22.04 11.32
CA GLU A 212 0.68 20.78 11.43
C GLU A 212 1.69 20.68 10.30
N LEU A 213 1.28 20.98 9.07
CA LEU A 213 2.15 20.96 7.90
C LEU A 213 3.29 21.99 8.04
N ALA A 214 2.95 23.21 8.46
CA ALA A 214 3.92 24.29 8.70
C ALA A 214 4.97 23.90 9.77
N GLU A 215 4.55 23.25 10.85
CA GLU A 215 5.44 22.77 11.91
C GLU A 215 6.41 21.70 11.39
N ILE A 216 5.92 20.77 10.54
CA ILE A 216 6.75 19.76 9.90
C ILE A 216 7.80 20.44 9.00
N HIS A 217 7.38 21.39 8.16
CA HIS A 217 8.30 22.13 7.29
C HIS A 217 9.32 22.96 8.06
N LEU A 218 8.88 23.66 9.13
CA LEU A 218 9.80 24.40 9.99
C LEU A 218 10.85 23.49 10.62
N GLN A 219 10.44 22.32 11.10
CA GLN A 219 11.37 21.34 11.66
C GLN A 219 12.40 20.91 10.62
N TYR A 220 11.95 20.60 9.39
CA TYR A 220 12.83 20.24 8.28
C TYR A 220 13.84 21.35 7.96
N TYR A 221 13.38 22.57 7.71
CA TYR A 221 14.26 23.66 7.35
C TYR A 221 15.21 24.05 8.49
N LYS A 222 14.81 23.93 9.76
CA LYS A 222 15.70 24.12 10.91
C LYS A 222 16.84 23.12 10.98
N LEU A 223 16.63 21.89 10.54
CA LEU A 223 17.69 20.88 10.42
C LEU A 223 18.66 21.20 9.28
N ARG A 224 18.18 21.86 8.23
CA ARG A 224 18.90 22.09 6.98
C ARG A 224 19.67 23.43 6.92
N THR A 225 19.84 24.16 7.97
CA THR A 225 20.41 25.55 7.98
C THR A 225 21.88 25.67 7.59
N LYS A 226 22.45 24.77 6.82
CA LYS A 226 23.88 24.74 6.44
C LYS A 226 24.25 25.80 5.41
N THR A 227 23.37 26.07 4.46
CA THR A 227 23.60 27.03 3.38
C THR A 227 22.88 28.35 3.63
N GLU A 228 23.31 29.41 2.91
CA GLU A 228 22.60 30.69 2.96
C GLU A 228 21.18 30.56 2.35
N MET A 229 21.05 29.75 1.31
CA MET A 229 19.75 29.49 0.69
C MET A 229 18.78 28.82 1.68
N ASP A 230 19.23 27.83 2.45
CA ASP A 230 18.40 27.16 3.45
C ASP A 230 17.90 28.14 4.52
N ARG A 231 18.78 29.05 4.96
CA ARG A 231 18.39 30.09 5.93
C ARG A 231 17.39 31.09 5.36
N MET A 232 17.52 31.43 4.07
CA MET A 232 16.57 32.29 3.38
C MET A 232 15.20 31.62 3.26
N LEU A 233 15.17 30.33 2.90
CA LEU A 233 13.92 29.54 2.80
C LEU A 233 13.23 29.40 4.17
N LEU A 234 14.01 29.15 5.24
CA LEU A 234 13.47 29.11 6.60
C LEU A 234 12.85 30.46 6.99
N ALA A 235 13.55 31.56 6.77
CA ALA A 235 13.08 32.90 7.12
C ALA A 235 11.81 33.28 6.30
N GLN A 236 11.77 32.89 5.04
CA GLN A 236 10.58 33.08 4.19
C GLN A 236 9.41 32.28 4.74
N LEU A 237 9.58 31.00 5.07
CA LEU A 237 8.56 30.14 5.62
C LEU A 237 8.04 30.68 6.97
N GLU A 238 8.94 31.08 7.89
CA GLU A 238 8.56 31.68 9.16
C GLU A 238 7.71 32.95 8.97
N LYS A 239 8.07 33.78 7.99
CA LYS A 239 7.31 34.97 7.64
C LYS A 239 5.93 34.60 7.10
N GLU A 240 5.84 33.70 6.13
CA GLU A 240 4.56 33.27 5.55
C GLU A 240 3.61 32.71 6.60
N ILE A 241 4.12 31.89 7.53
CA ILE A 241 3.32 31.33 8.63
C ILE A 241 2.84 32.44 9.56
N SER A 242 3.68 33.45 9.87
CA SER A 242 3.31 34.57 10.76
C SER A 242 2.24 35.49 10.18
N GLU A 243 2.02 35.45 8.87
CA GLU A 243 1.00 36.23 8.15
C GLU A 243 -0.37 35.50 8.10
N LEU A 244 -0.42 34.21 8.46
CA LEU A 244 -1.65 33.43 8.46
C LEU A 244 -2.49 33.73 9.72
N SER A 245 -3.79 33.84 9.52
CA SER A 245 -4.79 33.91 10.60
C SER A 245 -4.98 32.55 11.28
N GLU A 246 -5.58 32.54 12.45
CA GLU A 246 -5.89 31.30 13.16
C GLU A 246 -6.83 30.38 12.35
N ASP A 247 -7.79 30.95 11.63
CA ASP A 247 -8.71 30.21 10.77
C ASP A 247 -7.95 29.54 9.60
N GLU A 248 -6.97 30.23 9.00
CA GLU A 248 -6.13 29.67 7.94
C GLU A 248 -5.21 28.58 8.49
N LEU A 249 -4.64 28.75 9.67
CA LEU A 249 -3.78 27.76 10.30
C LEU A 249 -4.52 26.48 10.68
N THR A 250 -5.80 26.58 11.03
CA THR A 250 -6.63 25.41 11.39
C THR A 250 -7.36 24.78 10.20
N ALA A 251 -7.29 25.42 9.03
CA ALA A 251 -7.87 24.87 7.80
C ALA A 251 -7.11 23.62 7.32
N PRO A 252 -7.77 22.71 6.56
CA PRO A 252 -7.11 21.57 5.94
C PRO A 252 -6.00 22.00 4.97
N ALA A 253 -4.89 21.28 4.98
CA ALA A 253 -3.79 21.47 4.06
C ALA A 253 -3.98 20.66 2.77
N PHE A 254 -3.46 21.17 1.66
CA PHE A 254 -3.54 20.54 0.34
C PHE A 254 -2.16 20.47 -0.32
N LEU A 255 -1.92 19.43 -1.09
CA LEU A 255 -0.78 19.30 -1.99
C LEU A 255 -1.14 19.97 -3.32
N GLY A 256 -0.40 21.00 -3.71
CA GLY A 256 -0.60 21.71 -4.99
C GLY A 256 -0.18 20.87 -6.19
N HIS A 257 -0.64 21.27 -7.40
CA HIS A 257 -0.32 20.61 -8.66
C HIS A 257 1.18 20.61 -9.01
N ASP A 258 1.96 21.50 -8.41
CA ASP A 258 3.41 21.65 -8.67
C ASP A 258 4.29 20.85 -7.68
N GLU A 259 3.71 19.88 -6.99
CA GLU A 259 4.39 19.08 -5.95
C GLU A 259 4.92 19.90 -4.77
N HIS A 260 4.56 21.18 -4.69
CA HIS A 260 4.91 22.06 -3.61
C HIS A 260 3.74 22.22 -2.64
N PHE A 261 4.07 22.31 -1.35
CA PHE A 261 3.06 22.58 -0.34
C PHE A 261 2.47 23.97 -0.56
N VAL A 262 1.17 24.03 -0.72
CA VAL A 262 0.44 25.29 -0.71
C VAL A 262 0.10 25.61 0.73
N LEU A 263 0.96 26.36 1.42
CA LEU A 263 0.64 26.88 2.76
C LEU A 263 -0.48 27.89 2.72
N LYS A 264 -0.68 28.57 1.58
CA LYS A 264 -1.79 29.54 1.39
C LYS A 264 -3.06 28.79 0.99
N VAL A 265 -3.95 28.64 1.92
CA VAL A 265 -5.33 28.26 1.63
C VAL A 265 -6.06 29.48 1.08
N ASN A 266 -5.98 29.71 -0.22
CA ASN A 266 -6.73 30.78 -0.92
C ASN A 266 -8.22 30.44 -1.10
N GLY A 267 -8.85 29.68 -0.19
CA GLY A 267 -10.27 29.35 -0.23
C GLY A 267 -10.68 28.44 -1.41
N LYS A 268 -9.76 28.11 -2.32
CA LYS A 268 -9.97 27.15 -3.38
C LYS A 268 -9.26 25.87 -3.01
N LYS A 269 -9.96 24.75 -3.07
CA LYS A 269 -9.42 23.41 -2.96
C LYS A 269 -8.62 23.08 -4.22
N GLU A 270 -7.43 23.64 -4.36
CA GLU A 270 -6.51 23.34 -5.47
C GLU A 270 -5.52 22.27 -5.00
N GLY A 271 -5.68 21.05 -5.49
CA GLY A 271 -4.81 19.93 -5.18
C GLY A 271 -5.45 18.83 -4.33
N LEU A 272 -4.65 17.86 -3.95
CA LEU A 272 -5.06 16.73 -3.12
C LEU A 272 -5.03 17.11 -1.65
N GLN A 273 -6.08 16.76 -0.91
CA GLN A 273 -6.12 17.01 0.52
C GLN A 273 -5.08 16.16 1.24
N LEU A 274 -4.31 16.78 2.14
CA LEU A 274 -3.38 16.07 3.00
C LEU A 274 -4.12 15.50 4.21
N MET A 275 -3.86 14.23 4.45
CA MET A 275 -4.47 13.45 5.53
C MET A 275 -3.38 12.79 6.36
N ARG A 276 -3.75 12.37 7.56
CA ARG A 276 -3.00 11.42 8.37
C ARG A 276 -3.95 10.39 8.97
N PHE A 277 -3.39 9.26 9.35
CA PHE A 277 -4.18 8.27 10.06
C PHE A 277 -4.61 8.81 11.43
N ASN A 278 -5.85 8.55 11.80
CA ASN A 278 -6.41 8.96 13.07
C ASN A 278 -6.00 7.98 14.17
N PRO A 279 -5.16 8.36 15.14
CA PRO A 279 -4.75 7.46 16.22
C PRO A 279 -5.92 7.00 17.11
N GLU A 280 -7.05 7.73 17.13
CA GLU A 280 -8.25 7.37 17.86
C GLU A 280 -9.09 6.29 17.15
N TYR A 281 -8.79 6.02 15.88
CA TYR A 281 -9.41 4.92 15.15
C TYR A 281 -9.09 3.57 15.79
N TRP A 282 -7.85 3.40 16.27
CA TRP A 282 -7.43 2.15 16.87
C TRP A 282 -8.19 1.84 18.16
N ASP A 283 -8.77 0.65 18.24
CA ASP A 283 -9.25 0.12 19.51
C ASP A 283 -8.06 -0.44 20.30
N ARG A 284 -7.57 0.38 21.23
CA ARG A 284 -6.42 0.01 22.07
C ARG A 284 -6.79 -0.97 23.21
N SER A 285 -8.07 -1.31 23.36
CA SER A 285 -8.48 -2.41 24.23
C SER A 285 -8.19 -3.79 23.64
N LEU A 286 -8.02 -3.84 22.31
CA LEU A 286 -7.60 -5.03 21.58
C LEU A 286 -6.08 -5.15 21.55
N PRO A 287 -5.54 -6.37 21.43
CA PRO A 287 -4.11 -6.55 21.18
C PRO A 287 -3.67 -5.85 19.89
N ASN A 288 -2.41 -5.41 19.82
CA ASN A 288 -1.82 -4.87 18.60
C ASN A 288 -1.71 -5.89 17.44
N THR A 289 -1.91 -7.18 17.76
CA THR A 289 -2.04 -8.27 16.79
C THR A 289 -3.43 -8.37 16.15
N SER A 290 -4.39 -7.53 16.56
CA SER A 290 -5.72 -7.52 15.96
C SER A 290 -5.69 -6.81 14.61
N ILE A 291 -6.42 -7.36 13.65
CA ILE A 291 -6.63 -6.72 12.35
C ILE A 291 -7.72 -5.67 12.52
N GLN A 292 -7.41 -4.41 12.26
CA GLN A 292 -8.37 -3.32 12.45
C GLN A 292 -8.63 -2.51 11.17
N ILE A 293 -7.72 -2.58 10.19
CA ILE A 293 -7.89 -1.96 8.88
C ILE A 293 -7.18 -2.81 7.81
N MET A 294 -7.75 -2.88 6.62
CA MET A 294 -7.13 -3.50 5.46
C MET A 294 -7.26 -2.59 4.25
N THR A 295 -6.25 -2.58 3.37
CA THR A 295 -6.26 -1.79 2.15
C THR A 295 -5.97 -2.68 0.96
N PHE A 296 -6.86 -2.63 -0.02
CA PHE A 296 -6.84 -3.44 -1.21
C PHE A 296 -6.61 -2.57 -2.44
N TYR A 297 -5.78 -3.05 -3.34
CA TYR A 297 -5.75 -2.57 -4.70
C TYR A 297 -7.01 -3.07 -5.43
N TYR A 298 -7.75 -2.17 -6.07
CA TYR A 298 -8.99 -2.52 -6.75
C TYR A 298 -8.89 -2.17 -8.24
N PRO A 299 -8.42 -3.07 -9.09
CA PRO A 299 -8.40 -2.84 -10.52
C PRO A 299 -9.84 -2.72 -11.04
N GLN A 300 -10.14 -1.65 -11.76
CA GLN A 300 -11.41 -1.49 -12.48
C GLN A 300 -11.13 -1.56 -13.99
N MET A 301 -11.10 -2.78 -14.52
CA MET A 301 -11.03 -2.98 -15.96
C MET A 301 -12.44 -3.24 -16.50
N ASP A 302 -12.79 -2.59 -17.59
CA ASP A 302 -14.00 -2.91 -18.34
C ASP A 302 -13.84 -4.22 -19.12
N GLU A 303 -14.92 -4.73 -19.68
CA GLU A 303 -14.92 -6.00 -20.42
C GLU A 303 -13.96 -5.99 -21.61
N ALA A 304 -13.81 -4.83 -22.29
CA ALA A 304 -12.91 -4.72 -23.43
C ALA A 304 -11.45 -4.78 -23.00
N ALA A 305 -11.08 -4.09 -21.93
CA ALA A 305 -9.75 -4.10 -21.36
C ALA A 305 -9.39 -5.50 -20.79
N LEU A 306 -10.34 -6.19 -20.16
CA LEU A 306 -10.16 -7.57 -19.70
C LEU A 306 -9.94 -8.53 -20.87
N ALA A 307 -10.74 -8.40 -21.96
CA ALA A 307 -10.57 -9.22 -23.15
C ALA A 307 -9.24 -8.97 -23.85
N GLU A 308 -8.78 -7.72 -23.92
CA GLU A 308 -7.47 -7.37 -24.45
C GLU A 308 -6.35 -7.89 -23.58
N SER A 309 -6.45 -7.76 -22.26
CA SER A 309 -5.49 -8.34 -21.31
C SER A 309 -5.38 -9.84 -21.48
N TYR A 310 -6.51 -10.55 -21.60
CA TYR A 310 -6.51 -11.99 -21.87
C TYR A 310 -5.82 -12.33 -23.19
N LYS A 311 -6.13 -11.58 -24.25
CA LYS A 311 -5.52 -11.78 -25.57
C LYS A 311 -4.01 -11.59 -25.54
N ASN A 312 -3.53 -10.60 -24.80
CA ASN A 312 -2.12 -10.24 -24.72
C ASN A 312 -1.33 -11.21 -23.82
N ASN A 313 -1.92 -11.62 -22.70
CA ASN A 313 -1.24 -12.41 -21.67
C ASN A 313 -1.53 -13.93 -21.79
N GLY A 314 -2.59 -14.33 -22.49
CA GLY A 314 -3.03 -15.71 -22.63
C GLY A 314 -3.65 -16.34 -21.39
N HIS A 315 -3.92 -15.53 -20.37
CA HIS A 315 -4.59 -15.93 -19.13
C HIS A 315 -5.46 -14.79 -18.59
N PRO A 316 -6.45 -15.08 -17.72
CA PRO A 316 -7.26 -14.07 -17.08
C PRO A 316 -6.45 -13.06 -16.25
N PHE A 317 -6.99 -11.88 -16.07
CA PHE A 317 -6.47 -10.90 -15.11
C PHE A 317 -6.97 -11.26 -13.70
N TYR A 318 -6.19 -12.08 -12.99
CA TYR A 318 -6.60 -12.71 -11.73
C TYR A 318 -6.91 -11.74 -10.61
N SER A 319 -6.23 -10.60 -10.55
CA SER A 319 -6.51 -9.56 -9.55
C SER A 319 -7.96 -9.05 -9.65
N GLN A 320 -8.46 -8.84 -10.89
CA GLN A 320 -9.85 -8.42 -11.09
C GLN A 320 -10.84 -9.54 -10.74
N LEU A 321 -10.55 -10.78 -11.11
CA LEU A 321 -11.40 -11.92 -10.78
C LEU A 321 -11.50 -12.07 -9.26
N LEU A 322 -10.37 -12.00 -8.56
CA LEU A 322 -10.30 -12.11 -7.11
C LEU A 322 -11.16 -11.03 -6.43
N VAL A 323 -10.95 -9.76 -6.77
CA VAL A 323 -11.67 -8.67 -6.10
C VAL A 323 -13.17 -8.70 -6.38
N ASN A 324 -13.60 -9.26 -7.52
CA ASN A 324 -15.01 -9.44 -7.85
C ASN A 324 -15.68 -10.54 -7.03
N GLU A 325 -14.90 -11.51 -6.55
CA GLU A 325 -15.43 -12.65 -5.76
C GLU A 325 -15.35 -12.42 -4.24
N ILE A 326 -14.61 -11.41 -3.78
CA ILE A 326 -14.54 -11.08 -2.36
C ILE A 326 -15.90 -10.60 -1.86
N GLY A 327 -16.41 -11.26 -0.84
CA GLY A 327 -17.61 -10.84 -0.13
C GLY A 327 -17.31 -9.65 0.81
N TRP A 328 -17.20 -8.45 0.26
CA TRP A 328 -16.78 -7.24 0.97
C TRP A 328 -17.56 -6.99 2.27
N ARG A 329 -18.88 -7.19 2.24
CA ARG A 329 -19.72 -7.08 3.42
C ARG A 329 -19.30 -8.05 4.53
N LYS A 330 -19.05 -9.31 4.17
CA LYS A 330 -18.61 -10.31 5.15
C LYS A 330 -17.24 -9.94 5.73
N LEU A 331 -16.34 -9.43 4.89
CA LEU A 331 -15.01 -9.01 5.33
C LEU A 331 -15.12 -7.81 6.29
N ALA A 332 -15.97 -6.82 6.00
CA ALA A 332 -16.22 -5.69 6.89
C ALA A 332 -16.88 -6.13 8.23
N GLU A 333 -17.77 -7.12 8.20
CA GLU A 333 -18.35 -7.69 9.42
C GLU A 333 -17.29 -8.36 10.30
N LEU A 334 -16.29 -9.04 9.72
CA LEU A 334 -15.17 -9.59 10.48
C LEU A 334 -14.33 -8.51 11.17
N MET A 335 -14.18 -7.34 10.54
CA MET A 335 -13.48 -6.21 11.16
C MET A 335 -14.15 -5.72 12.45
N LYS A 336 -15.47 -5.90 12.57
CA LYS A 336 -16.22 -5.57 13.79
C LYS A 336 -16.05 -6.62 14.89
N MET A 337 -16.01 -7.89 14.49
CA MET A 337 -15.97 -9.01 15.44
C MET A 337 -14.58 -9.29 15.99
N HIS A 338 -13.53 -8.79 15.30
CA HIS A 338 -12.11 -9.04 15.61
C HIS A 338 -11.73 -10.52 15.71
N ASP A 339 -12.62 -11.39 15.22
CA ASP A 339 -12.48 -12.84 15.28
C ASP A 339 -12.58 -13.39 13.84
N PHE A 340 -11.45 -13.75 13.27
CA PHE A 340 -11.40 -14.45 11.98
C PHE A 340 -11.66 -15.96 12.16
N GLY A 341 -12.22 -16.33 13.31
CA GLY A 341 -12.80 -17.58 13.77
C GLY A 341 -12.55 -18.81 12.92
N ILE A 342 -11.40 -19.43 13.11
CA ILE A 342 -11.24 -20.86 12.95
C ILE A 342 -11.14 -21.45 14.35
N ASN A 343 -12.29 -21.78 14.93
CA ASN A 343 -12.38 -22.68 16.07
C ASN A 343 -12.20 -24.10 15.59
#